data_c13e59e8a8eb84ae02a89198ed746b66
#
_entry.id   c13e59e8a8eb84ae02a89198ed746b66
#
_cell.length_a   1.000
_cell.length_b   1.000
_cell.length_c   1.000
_cell.angle_alpha   90.00
_cell.angle_beta   90.00
_cell.angle_gamma   90.00
#
_symmetry.space_group_name_H-M   'P 1'
#
loop_
_entity.id
_entity.type
_entity.pdbx_description
1 polymer ?
#
loop_
_entity_poly.entity_id
_entity_poly.type
_entity_poly.pdbx_seq_one_letter_code
_entity_poly.pdbx_strand_id
1 'polypeptide(L)'
;DKALLRQLADSLPYAQSAQLESVHVSDSYLDAYIRSFEQRFTQVQFLRQESGFLHNSFEWGYLIYESVKKNDKQELARLLNGEKPFRYGVLSKEKLRSAKDLVICLISAIIQFAMLDRIVESELAFTAADVCIQLIEEAATVNDVICHAHASLYKLGDFIAEYRQRTYHPIVQQAKEYIHQHMLLHRIIMGKLFTPFVI
;
A
#
# COMPACT_ATOMS: atom_id res chain seq x y z
N ASP A 1 9.19 28.42 -18.06
CA ASP A 1 9.88 28.15 -19.32
C ASP A 1 9.75 26.66 -19.64
N LYS A 2 9.00 26.34 -20.74
CA LYS A 2 8.75 24.94 -21.16
C LYS A 2 10.05 24.17 -21.50
N ALA A 3 11.10 24.88 -21.91
CA ALA A 3 12.39 24.29 -22.22
C ALA A 3 13.11 23.79 -20.95
N LEU A 4 13.06 24.58 -19.88
CA LEU A 4 13.62 24.21 -18.59
C LEU A 4 12.90 23.01 -17.96
N LEU A 5 11.57 22.96 -18.09
CA LEU A 5 10.77 21.81 -17.61
C LEU A 5 11.05 20.53 -18.41
N ARG A 6 11.26 20.63 -19.73
CA ARG A 6 11.71 19.49 -20.55
C ARG A 6 13.10 19.02 -20.15
N GLN A 7 14.04 19.95 -19.98
CA GLN A 7 15.41 19.62 -19.56
C GLN A 7 15.45 18.95 -18.18
N LEU A 8 14.59 19.38 -17.24
CA LEU A 8 14.39 18.74 -15.94
C LEU A 8 13.77 17.35 -16.08
N ALA A 9 12.75 17.19 -16.91
CA ALA A 9 12.13 15.89 -17.17
C ALA A 9 13.11 14.89 -17.79
N ASP A 10 13.93 15.32 -18.74
CA ASP A 10 14.94 14.48 -19.39
C ASP A 10 16.10 14.10 -18.44
N SER A 11 16.30 14.85 -17.35
CA SER A 11 17.32 14.57 -16.33
C SER A 11 16.87 13.60 -15.25
N LEU A 12 15.56 13.29 -15.17
CA LEU A 12 15.02 12.36 -14.21
C LEU A 12 15.08 10.93 -14.78
N PRO A 13 15.78 9.98 -14.14
CA PRO A 13 15.95 8.62 -14.66
C PRO A 13 14.65 7.83 -14.79
N TYR A 14 13.57 8.31 -14.16
CA TYR A 14 12.25 7.64 -14.14
C TYR A 14 11.15 8.39 -14.91
N ALA A 15 11.51 9.42 -15.68
CA ALA A 15 10.51 10.22 -16.42
C ALA A 15 9.96 9.53 -17.67
N GLN A 16 10.52 8.40 -18.08
CA GLN A 16 10.05 7.62 -19.21
C GLN A 16 9.08 6.53 -18.74
N SER A 17 7.85 6.57 -19.25
CA SER A 17 6.91 5.46 -19.07
C SER A 17 7.45 4.22 -19.76
N ALA A 18 7.70 3.15 -19.00
CA ALA A 18 8.03 1.86 -19.58
C ALA A 18 6.82 1.33 -20.34
N GLN A 19 6.87 1.32 -21.67
CA GLN A 19 5.91 0.58 -22.47
C GLN A 19 6.27 -0.90 -22.38
N LEU A 20 5.44 -1.67 -21.66
CA LEU A 20 5.55 -3.12 -21.66
C LEU A 20 5.06 -3.64 -23.02
N GLU A 21 5.91 -4.35 -23.74
CA GLU A 21 5.49 -5.08 -24.93
C GLU A 21 4.45 -6.14 -24.56
N SER A 22 3.46 -6.36 -25.41
CA SER A 22 2.49 -7.42 -25.23
C SER A 22 3.17 -8.78 -25.37
N VAL A 23 3.21 -9.55 -24.29
CA VAL A 23 3.80 -10.90 -24.29
C VAL A 23 2.68 -11.92 -24.42
N HIS A 24 2.78 -12.81 -25.41
CA HIS A 24 1.89 -13.96 -25.51
C HIS A 24 2.36 -15.06 -24.57
N VAL A 25 1.54 -15.39 -23.57
CA VAL A 25 1.81 -16.47 -22.63
C VAL A 25 1.30 -17.78 -23.24
N SER A 26 2.22 -18.74 -23.47
CA SER A 26 1.85 -20.06 -23.99
C SER A 26 1.15 -20.93 -22.92
N ASP A 27 0.25 -21.81 -23.35
CA ASP A 27 -0.45 -22.74 -22.45
C ASP A 27 0.54 -23.62 -21.68
N SER A 28 1.61 -24.07 -22.33
CA SER A 28 2.66 -24.89 -21.67
C SER A 28 3.39 -24.12 -20.57
N TYR A 29 3.62 -22.81 -20.74
CA TYR A 29 4.20 -21.96 -19.69
C TYR A 29 3.23 -21.80 -18.51
N LEU A 30 1.96 -21.58 -18.81
CA LEU A 30 0.91 -21.42 -17.80
C LEU A 30 0.76 -22.69 -16.97
N ASP A 31 0.70 -23.86 -17.61
CA ASP A 31 0.65 -25.16 -16.94
C ASP A 31 1.86 -25.42 -16.05
N ALA A 32 3.06 -25.08 -16.52
CA ALA A 32 4.29 -25.22 -15.73
C ALA A 32 4.28 -24.29 -14.52
N TYR A 33 3.79 -23.06 -14.68
CA TYR A 33 3.65 -22.08 -13.59
C TYR A 33 2.64 -22.56 -12.55
N ILE A 34 1.45 -23.04 -12.96
CA ILE A 34 0.41 -23.56 -12.06
C ILE A 34 0.95 -24.71 -11.22
N ARG A 35 1.59 -25.71 -11.83
CA ARG A 35 2.21 -26.81 -11.09
C ARG A 35 3.25 -26.33 -10.08
N SER A 36 4.10 -25.38 -10.48
CA SER A 36 5.10 -24.79 -9.58
C SER A 36 4.46 -24.02 -8.42
N PHE A 37 3.37 -23.31 -8.68
CA PHE A 37 2.61 -22.60 -7.67
C PHE A 37 2.00 -23.56 -6.64
N GLU A 38 1.28 -24.59 -7.09
CA GLU A 38 0.64 -25.57 -6.22
C GLU A 38 1.65 -26.28 -5.31
N GLN A 39 2.78 -26.69 -5.88
CA GLN A 39 3.87 -27.32 -5.15
C GLN A 39 4.42 -26.41 -4.04
N ARG A 40 4.74 -25.17 -4.39
CA ARG A 40 5.28 -24.18 -3.43
C ARG A 40 4.24 -23.78 -2.40
N PHE A 41 2.99 -23.61 -2.82
CA PHE A 41 1.89 -23.24 -1.92
C PHE A 41 1.71 -24.31 -0.83
N THR A 42 1.62 -25.57 -1.21
CA THR A 42 1.50 -26.71 -0.27
C THR A 42 2.69 -26.77 0.68
N GLN A 43 3.91 -26.61 0.15
CA GLN A 43 5.13 -26.63 0.97
C GLN A 43 5.14 -25.46 1.99
N VAL A 44 4.80 -24.27 1.55
CA VAL A 44 4.77 -23.08 2.43
C VAL A 44 3.66 -23.20 3.48
N GLN A 45 2.49 -23.72 3.10
CA GLN A 45 1.41 -23.98 4.06
C GLN A 45 1.86 -24.96 5.16
N PHE A 46 2.47 -26.07 4.77
CA PHE A 46 2.98 -27.06 5.72
C PHE A 46 3.99 -26.45 6.69
N LEU A 47 5.00 -25.74 6.17
CA LEU A 47 6.01 -25.08 7.01
C LEU A 47 5.43 -24.05 7.97
N ARG A 48 4.36 -23.33 7.56
CA ARG A 48 3.66 -22.37 8.42
C ARG A 48 2.87 -23.06 9.54
N GLN A 49 2.20 -24.14 9.23
CA GLN A 49 1.49 -24.95 10.22
C GLN A 49 2.46 -25.50 11.27
N GLU A 50 3.58 -26.06 10.86
CA GLU A 50 4.61 -26.59 11.75
C GLU A 50 5.28 -25.51 12.61
N SER A 51 5.52 -24.31 12.03
CA SER A 51 6.18 -23.22 12.76
C SER A 51 5.23 -22.35 13.59
N GLY A 52 3.91 -22.53 13.45
CA GLY A 52 2.91 -21.66 14.04
C GLY A 52 2.98 -20.20 13.54
N PHE A 53 3.59 -20.00 12.35
CA PHE A 53 3.75 -18.65 11.80
C PHE A 53 2.43 -18.12 11.24
N LEU A 54 2.00 -16.96 11.76
CA LEU A 54 0.87 -16.20 11.23
C LEU A 54 1.36 -14.84 10.75
N HIS A 55 0.87 -14.43 9.58
CA HIS A 55 1.06 -13.05 9.09
C HIS A 55 0.36 -12.05 10.02
N ASN A 56 0.76 -10.79 9.93
CA ASN A 56 -0.04 -9.72 10.50
C ASN A 56 -1.45 -9.77 9.89
N SER A 57 -2.46 -9.47 10.71
CA SER A 57 -3.82 -9.40 10.22
C SER A 57 -3.98 -8.27 9.20
N PHE A 58 -4.95 -8.42 8.30
CA PHE A 58 -5.36 -7.36 7.38
C PHE A 58 -5.70 -6.05 8.12
N GLU A 59 -6.28 -6.16 9.31
CA GLU A 59 -6.65 -5.04 10.17
C GLU A 59 -5.44 -4.14 10.50
N TRP A 60 -4.24 -4.72 10.67
CA TRP A 60 -3.06 -3.94 10.96
C TRP A 60 -2.67 -3.00 9.80
N GLY A 61 -2.69 -3.49 8.58
CA GLY A 61 -2.47 -2.66 7.38
C GLY A 61 -3.52 -1.57 7.24
N TYR A 62 -4.76 -1.90 7.55
CA TYR A 62 -5.86 -0.95 7.54
C TYR A 62 -5.74 0.11 8.65
N LEU A 63 -5.27 -0.24 9.84
CA LEU A 63 -5.00 0.72 10.92
C LEU A 63 -3.89 1.71 10.54
N ILE A 64 -2.82 1.25 9.87
CA ILE A 64 -1.80 2.14 9.31
C ILE A 64 -2.43 3.10 8.31
N TYR A 65 -3.23 2.59 7.37
CA TYR A 65 -3.94 3.43 6.41
C TYR A 65 -4.82 4.49 7.09
N GLU A 66 -5.62 4.12 8.09
CA GLU A 66 -6.47 5.06 8.82
C GLU A 66 -5.65 6.13 9.55
N SER A 67 -4.48 5.78 10.09
CA SER A 67 -3.58 6.73 10.73
C SER A 67 -2.96 7.71 9.71
N VAL A 68 -2.52 7.19 8.55
CA VAL A 68 -2.04 8.00 7.41
C VAL A 68 -3.16 8.92 6.90
N LYS A 69 -4.36 8.40 6.71
CA LYS A 69 -5.54 9.13 6.27
C LYS A 69 -5.90 10.29 7.19
N LYS A 70 -5.79 10.11 8.50
CA LYS A 70 -6.07 11.13 9.52
C LYS A 70 -4.88 12.05 9.79
N ASN A 71 -3.72 11.74 9.23
CA ASN A 71 -2.43 12.33 9.57
C ASN A 71 -2.13 12.24 11.09
N ASP A 72 -2.54 11.12 11.71
CA ASP A 72 -2.29 10.85 13.12
C ASP A 72 -0.89 10.27 13.30
N LYS A 73 0.08 11.18 13.49
CA LYS A 73 1.50 10.81 13.63
C LYS A 73 1.79 10.02 14.90
N GLN A 74 1.01 10.22 15.96
CA GLN A 74 1.21 9.52 17.23
C GLN A 74 0.75 8.06 17.10
N GLU A 75 -0.44 7.82 16.56
CA GLU A 75 -0.93 6.47 16.33
C GLU A 75 -0.09 5.74 15.29
N LEU A 76 0.33 6.42 14.23
CA LEU A 76 1.23 5.85 13.23
C LEU A 76 2.57 5.41 13.87
N ALA A 77 3.16 6.25 14.71
CA ALA A 77 4.37 5.91 15.46
C ALA A 77 4.16 4.69 16.37
N ARG A 78 3.03 4.63 17.08
CA ARG A 78 2.67 3.51 17.94
C ARG A 78 2.53 2.20 17.16
N LEU A 79 1.90 2.24 15.99
CA LEU A 79 1.73 1.07 15.13
C LEU A 79 3.06 0.59 14.54
N LEU A 80 3.92 1.51 14.11
CA LEU A 80 5.21 1.19 13.47
C LEU A 80 6.28 0.74 14.48
N ASN A 81 6.28 1.28 15.70
CA ASN A 81 7.24 0.94 16.75
C ASN A 81 6.67 -0.02 17.81
N GLY A 82 5.50 -0.61 17.56
CA GLY A 82 4.81 -1.46 18.52
C GLY A 82 5.60 -2.70 18.92
N GLU A 83 5.25 -3.28 20.08
CA GLU A 83 5.92 -4.46 20.67
C GLU A 83 5.82 -5.73 19.82
N LYS A 84 4.89 -5.79 18.88
CA LYS A 84 4.74 -6.95 18.00
C LYS A 84 5.59 -6.77 16.76
N PRO A 85 6.62 -7.61 16.56
CA PRO A 85 7.43 -7.55 15.35
C PRO A 85 6.57 -7.75 14.12
N PHE A 86 6.87 -7.00 13.06
CA PHE A 86 6.26 -7.20 11.76
C PHE A 86 6.42 -8.66 11.33
N ARG A 87 5.32 -9.38 11.21
CA ARG A 87 5.31 -10.77 10.77
C ARG A 87 4.92 -10.81 9.29
N TYR A 88 5.93 -10.79 8.45
CA TYR A 88 5.77 -10.91 7.00
C TYR A 88 6.29 -12.26 6.51
N GLY A 89 5.73 -12.71 5.39
CA GLY A 89 6.32 -13.81 4.65
C GLY A 89 7.70 -13.43 4.10
N VAL A 90 8.53 -14.43 3.83
CA VAL A 90 9.78 -14.25 3.09
C VAL A 90 9.45 -14.26 1.61
N LEU A 91 9.64 -13.13 0.92
CA LEU A 91 9.30 -12.97 -0.50
C LEU A 91 10.50 -13.27 -1.42
N SER A 92 11.72 -13.11 -0.91
CA SER A 92 12.97 -13.35 -1.64
C SER A 92 13.98 -14.05 -0.74
N LYS A 93 14.91 -14.79 -1.37
CA LYS A 93 16.08 -15.38 -0.69
C LYS A 93 17.01 -14.31 -0.14
N GLU A 94 17.06 -13.16 -0.79
CA GLU A 94 17.84 -12.00 -0.39
C GLU A 94 17.03 -11.14 0.57
N LYS A 95 17.58 -10.92 1.78
CA LYS A 95 16.87 -10.20 2.86
C LYS A 95 16.51 -8.76 2.48
N LEU A 96 17.45 -8.04 1.83
CA LEU A 96 17.21 -6.66 1.39
C LEU A 96 16.07 -6.61 0.37
N ARG A 97 16.09 -7.48 -0.63
CA ARG A 97 15.04 -7.57 -1.64
C ARG A 97 13.69 -7.90 -1.02
N SER A 98 13.65 -8.90 -0.13
CA SER A 98 12.42 -9.27 0.58
C SER A 98 11.85 -8.10 1.39
N ALA A 99 12.70 -7.31 2.06
CA ALA A 99 12.28 -6.12 2.81
C ALA A 99 11.70 -5.04 1.89
N LYS A 100 12.36 -4.75 0.75
CA LYS A 100 11.85 -3.81 -0.26
C LYS A 100 10.49 -4.23 -0.78
N ASP A 101 10.36 -5.47 -1.24
CA ASP A 101 9.10 -6.00 -1.78
C ASP A 101 7.93 -5.85 -0.79
N LEU A 102 8.17 -6.12 0.50
CA LEU A 102 7.16 -5.98 1.55
C LEU A 102 6.70 -4.53 1.75
N VAL A 103 7.65 -3.60 1.76
CA VAL A 103 7.33 -2.17 1.94
C VAL A 103 6.65 -1.60 0.69
N ILE A 104 7.07 -1.99 -0.50
CA ILE A 104 6.40 -1.63 -1.77
C ILE A 104 4.94 -2.11 -1.75
N CYS A 105 4.68 -3.36 -1.33
CA CYS A 105 3.32 -3.87 -1.18
C CYS A 105 2.50 -3.04 -0.16
N LEU A 106 3.10 -2.65 0.95
CA LEU A 106 2.42 -1.82 1.96
C LEU A 106 2.05 -0.44 1.41
N ILE A 107 3.00 0.26 0.78
CA ILE A 107 2.76 1.58 0.16
C ILE A 107 1.67 1.48 -0.89
N SER A 108 1.75 0.48 -1.78
CA SER A 108 0.75 0.25 -2.82
C SER A 108 -0.65 0.02 -2.23
N ALA A 109 -0.77 -0.76 -1.16
CA ALA A 109 -2.05 -1.01 -0.50
C ALA A 109 -2.64 0.26 0.13
N ILE A 110 -1.82 1.08 0.79
CA ILE A 110 -2.25 2.35 1.40
C ILE A 110 -2.77 3.33 0.34
N ILE A 111 -2.06 3.46 -0.78
CA ILE A 111 -2.48 4.31 -1.89
C ILE A 111 -3.78 3.79 -2.53
N GLN A 112 -3.93 2.48 -2.70
CA GLN A 112 -5.18 1.89 -3.21
C GLN A 112 -6.36 2.17 -2.28
N PHE A 113 -6.19 2.07 -0.96
CA PHE A 113 -7.22 2.46 -0.01
C PHE A 113 -7.57 3.94 -0.11
N ALA A 114 -6.58 4.83 -0.25
CA ALA A 114 -6.81 6.27 -0.42
C ALA A 114 -7.60 6.60 -1.70
N MET A 115 -7.35 5.88 -2.79
CA MET A 115 -8.13 5.99 -4.04
C MET A 115 -9.54 5.44 -3.89
N LEU A 116 -9.72 4.27 -3.27
CA LEU A 116 -11.04 3.68 -3.01
C LEU A 116 -11.91 4.60 -2.15
N ASP A 117 -11.32 5.25 -1.16
CA ASP A 117 -11.99 6.24 -0.32
C ASP A 117 -12.15 7.62 -1.02
N ARG A 118 -11.67 7.75 -2.26
CA ARG A 118 -11.73 8.98 -3.07
C ARG A 118 -11.15 10.22 -2.34
N ILE A 119 -10.08 9.98 -1.58
CA ILE A 119 -9.43 11.04 -0.80
C ILE A 119 -8.50 11.86 -1.67
N VAL A 120 -7.83 11.20 -2.61
CA VAL A 120 -6.86 11.80 -3.53
C VAL A 120 -7.23 11.37 -4.94
N GLU A 121 -6.98 12.24 -5.92
CA GLU A 121 -7.11 11.89 -7.34
C GLU A 121 -6.11 10.81 -7.73
N SER A 122 -6.53 9.89 -8.63
CA SER A 122 -5.75 8.69 -8.95
C SER A 122 -4.35 8.99 -9.47
N GLU A 123 -4.20 9.90 -10.44
CA GLU A 123 -2.89 10.23 -11.01
C GLU A 123 -1.91 10.80 -9.98
N LEU A 124 -2.44 11.64 -9.10
CA LEU A 124 -1.64 12.23 -8.03
C LEU A 124 -1.28 11.19 -6.95
N ALA A 125 -2.20 10.27 -6.67
CA ALA A 125 -1.97 9.14 -5.76
C ALA A 125 -0.90 8.19 -6.30
N PHE A 126 -0.95 7.83 -7.59
CA PHE A 126 0.09 7.04 -8.24
C PHE A 126 1.45 7.74 -8.23
N THR A 127 1.49 9.03 -8.57
CA THR A 127 2.73 9.82 -8.50
C THR A 127 3.37 9.79 -7.10
N ALA A 128 2.55 9.92 -6.05
CA ALA A 128 3.04 9.85 -4.67
C ALA A 128 3.57 8.44 -4.32
N ALA A 129 2.89 7.38 -4.80
CA ALA A 129 3.36 6.01 -4.63
C ALA A 129 4.69 5.77 -5.35
N ASP A 130 4.81 6.19 -6.61
CA ASP A 130 6.01 6.02 -7.42
C ASP A 130 7.23 6.64 -6.74
N VAL A 131 7.10 7.87 -6.24
CA VAL A 131 8.19 8.54 -5.51
C VAL A 131 8.58 7.77 -4.24
N CYS A 132 7.61 7.29 -3.46
CA CYS A 132 7.90 6.48 -2.29
C CYS A 132 8.63 5.17 -2.65
N ILE A 133 8.19 4.49 -3.72
CA ILE A 133 8.79 3.24 -4.20
C ILE A 133 10.22 3.48 -4.68
N GLN A 134 10.46 4.54 -5.45
CA GLN A 134 11.81 4.91 -5.91
C GLN A 134 12.77 5.10 -4.73
N LEU A 135 12.36 5.85 -3.70
CA LEU A 135 13.17 6.04 -2.50
C LEU A 135 13.44 4.72 -1.74
N ILE A 136 12.48 3.80 -1.72
CA ILE A 136 12.67 2.47 -1.13
C ILE A 136 13.66 1.65 -1.95
N GLU A 137 13.62 1.74 -3.29
CA GLU A 137 14.57 1.03 -4.15
C GLU A 137 16.02 1.56 -4.03
N GLU A 138 16.21 2.81 -3.67
CA GLU A 138 17.52 3.39 -3.38
C GLU A 138 18.15 2.90 -2.07
N ALA A 139 17.36 2.30 -1.15
CA ALA A 139 17.86 1.81 0.11
C ALA A 139 18.93 0.74 -0.07
N ALA A 140 20.05 0.89 0.63
CA ALA A 140 21.20 -0.01 0.55
C ALA A 140 21.18 -1.13 1.62
N THR A 141 20.46 -0.92 2.72
CA THR A 141 20.34 -1.88 3.82
C THR A 141 18.89 -2.09 4.23
N VAL A 142 18.60 -3.18 4.94
CA VAL A 142 17.27 -3.43 5.52
C VAL A 142 16.85 -2.31 6.48
N ASN A 143 17.80 -1.74 7.22
CA ASN A 143 17.52 -0.63 8.14
C ASN A 143 17.13 0.64 7.35
N ASP A 144 17.78 0.92 6.22
CA ASP A 144 17.39 2.04 5.34
C ASP A 144 15.99 1.84 4.79
N VAL A 145 15.63 0.60 4.39
CA VAL A 145 14.26 0.28 3.94
C VAL A 145 13.23 0.61 5.01
N ILE A 146 13.50 0.26 6.28
CA ILE A 146 12.60 0.56 7.40
C ILE A 146 12.49 2.08 7.61
N CYS A 147 13.62 2.80 7.59
CA CYS A 147 13.64 4.26 7.70
C CYS A 147 12.85 4.93 6.57
N HIS A 148 13.06 4.49 5.34
CA HIS A 148 12.34 5.01 4.17
C HIS A 148 10.84 4.68 4.26
N ALA A 149 10.46 3.48 4.73
CA ALA A 149 9.06 3.12 4.94
C ALA A 149 8.36 4.07 5.93
N HIS A 150 8.98 4.31 7.10
CA HIS A 150 8.44 5.23 8.09
C HIS A 150 8.32 6.65 7.51
N ALA A 151 9.38 7.17 6.88
CA ALA A 151 9.38 8.50 6.28
C ALA A 151 8.30 8.64 5.20
N SER A 152 8.14 7.63 4.33
CA SER A 152 7.11 7.61 3.29
C SER A 152 5.71 7.65 3.87
N LEU A 153 5.41 6.87 4.91
CA LEU A 153 4.10 6.86 5.56
C LEU A 153 3.76 8.20 6.22
N TYR A 154 4.73 8.84 6.90
CA TYR A 154 4.55 10.18 7.43
C TYR A 154 4.29 11.22 6.33
N LYS A 155 5.07 11.15 5.24
CA LYS A 155 4.91 12.06 4.10
C LYS A 155 3.59 11.86 3.37
N LEU A 156 3.12 10.64 3.22
CA LEU A 156 1.79 10.36 2.65
C LEU A 156 0.67 10.95 3.52
N GLY A 157 0.80 10.89 4.85
CA GLY A 157 -0.15 11.55 5.76
C GLY A 157 -0.17 13.07 5.57
N ASP A 158 1.00 13.73 5.54
CA ASP A 158 1.11 15.15 5.27
C ASP A 158 0.53 15.51 3.90
N PHE A 159 0.86 14.75 2.86
CA PHE A 159 0.37 14.92 1.50
C PHE A 159 -1.16 14.84 1.42
N ILE A 160 -1.78 13.85 2.04
CA ILE A 160 -3.24 13.71 2.09
C ILE A 160 -3.87 14.90 2.82
N ALA A 161 -3.30 15.33 3.94
CA ALA A 161 -3.81 16.47 4.70
C ALA A 161 -3.73 17.78 3.89
N GLU A 162 -2.60 18.04 3.24
CA GLU A 162 -2.42 19.21 2.37
C GLU A 162 -3.36 19.19 1.17
N TYR A 163 -3.52 18.02 0.51
CA TYR A 163 -4.43 17.86 -0.61
C TYR A 163 -5.87 18.21 -0.23
N ARG A 164 -6.34 17.73 0.93
CA ARG A 164 -7.67 18.04 1.45
C ARG A 164 -7.87 19.53 1.69
N GLN A 165 -6.88 20.19 2.27
CA GLN A 165 -6.94 21.64 2.53
C GLN A 165 -7.03 22.47 1.24
N ARG A 166 -6.33 22.05 0.19
CA ARG A 166 -6.32 22.77 -1.09
C ARG A 166 -7.56 22.53 -1.95
N THR A 167 -8.15 21.36 -1.86
CA THR A 167 -9.20 20.91 -2.79
C THR A 167 -10.60 21.26 -2.31
N TYR A 168 -10.83 21.43 -1.02
CA TYR A 168 -12.16 21.66 -0.47
C TYR A 168 -12.22 22.88 0.44
N HIS A 169 -13.23 23.74 0.18
CA HIS A 169 -13.63 24.74 1.16
C HIS A 169 -13.99 24.01 2.48
N PRO A 170 -13.63 24.54 3.68
CA PRO A 170 -13.81 23.85 4.97
C PRO A 170 -15.22 23.26 5.20
N ILE A 171 -16.27 23.97 4.76
CA ILE A 171 -17.66 23.52 4.88
C ILE A 171 -17.93 22.28 4.02
N VAL A 172 -17.39 22.24 2.79
CA VAL A 172 -17.55 21.09 1.87
C VAL A 172 -16.79 19.88 2.40
N GLN A 173 -15.64 20.10 3.00
CA GLN A 173 -14.85 19.04 3.62
C GLN A 173 -15.59 18.43 4.82
N GLN A 174 -16.13 19.23 5.72
CA GLN A 174 -16.92 18.78 6.86
C GLN A 174 -18.17 18.00 6.42
N ALA A 175 -18.87 18.49 5.40
CA ALA A 175 -20.04 17.80 4.84
C ALA A 175 -19.66 16.44 4.23
N LYS A 176 -18.55 16.36 3.50
CA LYS A 176 -18.03 15.13 2.91
C LYS A 176 -17.64 14.10 3.99
N GLU A 177 -16.94 14.52 5.04
CA GLU A 177 -16.56 13.68 6.17
C GLU A 177 -17.79 13.16 6.92
N TYR A 178 -18.77 14.03 7.17
CA TYR A 178 -20.03 13.64 7.80
C TYR A 178 -20.77 12.58 6.97
N ILE A 179 -20.93 12.80 5.68
CA ILE A 179 -21.58 11.84 4.76
C ILE A 179 -20.82 10.51 4.75
N HIS A 180 -19.50 10.56 4.67
CA HIS A 180 -18.67 9.35 4.61
C HIS A 180 -18.80 8.50 5.89
N GLN A 181 -18.74 9.13 7.06
CA GLN A 181 -18.92 8.46 8.34
C GLN A 181 -20.30 7.81 8.48
N HIS A 182 -21.35 8.51 8.03
CA HIS A 182 -22.73 8.00 8.12
C HIS A 182 -23.03 6.93 7.06
N MET A 183 -22.46 7.01 5.87
CA MET A 183 -22.59 5.96 4.85
C MET A 183 -21.88 4.66 5.25
N LEU A 184 -20.72 4.73 5.92
CA LEU A 184 -20.03 3.57 6.45
C LEU A 184 -20.86 2.90 7.56
N LEU A 185 -21.44 3.68 8.49
CA LEU A 185 -22.34 3.19 9.52
C LEU A 185 -23.56 2.48 8.90
N HIS A 186 -24.17 3.08 7.88
CA HIS A 186 -25.33 2.50 7.18
C HIS A 186 -24.96 1.18 6.47
N ARG A 187 -23.78 1.09 5.84
CA ARG A 187 -23.28 -0.16 5.23
C ARG A 187 -23.01 -1.26 6.25
N ILE A 188 -22.47 -0.92 7.42
CA ILE A 188 -22.21 -1.88 8.51
C ILE A 188 -23.55 -2.37 9.11
N ILE A 189 -24.51 -1.49 9.29
CA ILE A 189 -25.84 -1.83 9.83
C ILE A 189 -26.61 -2.70 8.83
N MET A 190 -26.61 -2.32 7.54
CA MET A 190 -27.28 -3.10 6.49
C MET A 190 -26.58 -4.46 6.24
N GLY A 191 -25.25 -4.53 6.31
CA GLY A 191 -24.51 -5.79 6.20
C GLY A 191 -24.80 -6.76 7.36
N LYS A 192 -25.11 -6.27 8.55
CA LYS A 192 -25.52 -7.10 9.71
C LYS A 192 -26.98 -7.54 9.65
N LEU A 193 -27.84 -6.80 8.95
CA LEU A 193 -29.24 -7.14 8.77
C LEU A 193 -29.49 -8.19 7.66
N PHE A 194 -28.54 -8.39 6.75
CA PHE A 194 -28.62 -9.35 5.64
C PHE A 194 -27.71 -10.57 5.79
N THR A 195 -27.27 -10.93 6.99
CA THR A 195 -26.75 -12.29 7.20
C THR A 195 -27.93 -13.25 7.17
N PRO A 196 -28.06 -14.12 6.14
CA PRO A 196 -29.10 -15.14 6.17
C PRO A 196 -28.82 -16.08 7.35
N PHE A 197 -29.81 -16.28 8.19
CA PHE A 197 -29.87 -17.41 9.10
C PHE A 197 -29.76 -18.68 8.24
N VAL A 198 -28.59 -19.30 8.21
CA VAL A 198 -28.46 -20.67 7.73
C VAL A 198 -28.90 -21.56 8.88
N ILE A 199 -30.07 -22.15 8.70
CA ILE A 199 -30.59 -23.27 9.51
C ILE A 199 -29.83 -24.53 9.12
#